data_8509bbbf6ba5df1bb5fd8c7e481fa75d
#
_entry.id   8509bbbf6ba5df1bb5fd8c7e481fa75d
#
_cell.length_a   1.000
_cell.length_b   1.000
_cell.length_c   1.000
_cell.angle_alpha   90.00
_cell.angle_beta   90.00
_cell.angle_gamma   90.00
#
_symmetry.space_group_name_H-M   'P 1'
#
loop_
_entity.id
_entity.type
_entity.pdbx_description
1 polymer ?
#
loop_
_entity_poly.entity_id
_entity_poly.type
_entity_poly.pdbx_seq_one_letter_code
_entity_poly.pdbx_strand_id
1 'polypeptide(L)'
;DGIRDDLEGLVGSEMCIRDRGWIEHNLHLVHMDHAMHKRPDEISGGMKQRVGIARALAMQPKVLLMDEPFGALDALTRAHMQDSLMEIHAELGNTVIMITHDVDEAVLLSDRIVMMTNGPAATIGEILQIELPRPRDRVELADDTAYNHYRHEVLEFLYERQRRPGEEAEAVESEAESEQPLSVVKSKAA
;
A
#
# COMPACT_ATOMS: atom_id res chain seq x y z
N ASP A 1 24.31 -8.53 -49.17
CA ASP A 1 23.98 -9.86 -48.61
C ASP A 1 24.62 -10.12 -47.26
N GLY A 2 25.75 -9.48 -46.88
CA GLY A 2 26.43 -9.72 -45.61
C GLY A 2 25.76 -9.14 -44.34
N ILE A 3 24.91 -8.13 -44.46
CA ILE A 3 24.25 -7.47 -43.30
C ILE A 3 23.08 -8.30 -42.76
N ARG A 4 22.47 -9.18 -43.54
CA ARG A 4 21.37 -10.05 -43.08
C ARG A 4 21.88 -11.21 -42.24
N ASP A 5 23.00 -11.79 -42.58
CA ASP A 5 23.59 -12.93 -41.86
C ASP A 5 24.13 -12.52 -40.48
N ASP A 6 24.62 -11.28 -40.34
CA ASP A 6 25.07 -10.74 -39.04
C ASP A 6 23.92 -10.42 -38.09
N LEU A 7 22.72 -10.09 -38.61
CA LEU A 7 21.51 -9.86 -37.79
C LEU A 7 20.83 -11.15 -37.35
N GLU A 8 20.86 -12.22 -38.14
CA GLU A 8 20.32 -13.54 -37.73
C GLU A 8 21.21 -14.18 -36.63
N GLY A 9 22.51 -13.93 -36.62
CA GLY A 9 23.39 -14.36 -35.55
C GLY A 9 23.18 -13.62 -34.21
N LEU A 10 22.65 -12.40 -34.23
CA LEU A 10 22.34 -11.60 -33.04
C LEU A 10 20.94 -11.87 -32.47
N VAL A 11 20.00 -12.30 -33.28
CA VAL A 11 18.58 -12.54 -32.87
C VAL A 11 18.36 -13.91 -32.20
N GLY A 12 19.31 -14.83 -32.30
CA GLY A 12 19.29 -16.13 -31.61
C GLY A 12 20.33 -16.29 -30.50
N SER A 13 21.04 -15.21 -30.15
CA SER A 13 22.20 -15.24 -29.31
C SER A 13 21.93 -15.15 -27.81
N GLU A 14 22.95 -15.31 -27.01
CA GLU A 14 23.00 -15.29 -25.54
C GLU A 14 22.19 -14.12 -24.90
N MET A 15 22.00 -13.00 -25.60
CA MET A 15 21.21 -11.86 -25.15
C MET A 15 19.72 -12.23 -24.97
N CYS A 16 19.09 -12.86 -25.97
CA CYS A 16 17.68 -13.27 -25.89
C CYS A 16 17.45 -14.36 -24.84
N ILE A 17 18.43 -15.25 -24.65
CA ILE A 17 18.35 -16.31 -23.64
C ILE A 17 18.47 -15.70 -22.24
N ARG A 18 19.37 -14.75 -22.04
CA ARG A 18 19.56 -14.05 -20.77
C ARG A 18 18.35 -13.17 -20.43
N ASP A 19 17.82 -12.46 -21.41
CA ASP A 19 16.63 -11.62 -21.24
C ASP A 19 15.41 -12.47 -20.90
N ARG A 20 15.26 -13.64 -21.50
CA ARG A 20 14.19 -14.57 -21.18
C ARG A 20 14.27 -15.07 -19.74
N GLY A 21 15.44 -15.51 -19.30
CA GLY A 21 15.67 -15.95 -17.92
C GLY A 21 15.40 -14.83 -16.91
N TRP A 22 15.73 -13.58 -17.27
CA TRP A 22 15.45 -12.42 -16.46
C TRP A 22 13.94 -12.11 -16.35
N ILE A 23 13.19 -12.25 -17.45
CA ILE A 23 11.73 -12.10 -17.46
C ILE A 23 11.10 -13.21 -16.61
N GLU A 24 11.50 -14.46 -16.80
CA GLU A 24 11.01 -15.62 -16.04
C GLU A 24 11.28 -15.42 -14.54
N HIS A 25 12.47 -14.98 -14.15
CA HIS A 25 12.82 -14.65 -12.77
C HIS A 25 11.86 -13.60 -12.16
N ASN A 26 11.67 -12.48 -12.84
CA ASN A 26 10.78 -11.42 -12.32
C ASN A 26 9.30 -11.84 -12.28
N LEU A 27 8.84 -12.69 -13.18
CA LEU A 27 7.49 -13.27 -13.11
C LEU A 27 7.37 -14.27 -11.97
N HIS A 28 8.42 -15.02 -11.68
CA HIS A 28 8.48 -15.92 -10.52
C HIS A 28 8.33 -15.16 -9.20
N LEU A 29 9.05 -14.06 -9.03
CA LEU A 29 8.98 -13.21 -7.82
C LEU A 29 7.56 -12.73 -7.49
N VAL A 30 6.71 -12.57 -8.49
CA VAL A 30 5.31 -12.14 -8.32
C VAL A 30 4.32 -13.31 -8.47
N HIS A 31 4.78 -14.55 -8.40
CA HIS A 31 3.96 -15.77 -8.53
C HIS A 31 3.12 -15.85 -9.82
N MET A 32 3.74 -15.45 -10.95
CA MET A 32 3.08 -15.44 -12.26
C MET A 32 3.59 -16.52 -13.23
N ASP A 33 4.32 -17.53 -12.75
CA ASP A 33 4.85 -18.63 -13.54
C ASP A 33 3.78 -19.33 -14.38
N HIS A 34 2.61 -19.58 -13.74
CA HIS A 34 1.48 -20.28 -14.35
C HIS A 34 0.83 -19.51 -15.50
N ALA A 35 1.18 -18.25 -15.67
CA ALA A 35 0.57 -17.33 -16.64
C ALA A 35 1.58 -16.67 -17.58
N MET A 36 2.86 -17.09 -17.57
CA MET A 36 3.89 -16.41 -18.36
C MET A 36 3.67 -16.48 -19.88
N HIS A 37 2.86 -17.42 -20.35
CA HIS A 37 2.51 -17.57 -21.77
C HIS A 37 1.14 -16.98 -22.14
N LYS A 38 0.42 -16.40 -21.15
CA LYS A 38 -0.89 -15.78 -21.40
C LYS A 38 -0.74 -14.36 -21.94
N ARG A 39 -1.75 -13.96 -22.73
CA ARG A 39 -1.86 -12.58 -23.22
C ARG A 39 -2.50 -11.69 -22.14
N PRO A 40 -2.34 -10.36 -22.23
CA PRO A 40 -2.93 -9.42 -21.27
C PRO A 40 -4.47 -9.48 -21.18
N ASP A 41 -5.16 -9.90 -22.23
CA ASP A 41 -6.61 -10.09 -22.26
C ASP A 41 -7.07 -11.41 -21.62
N GLU A 42 -6.16 -12.36 -21.42
CA GLU A 42 -6.41 -13.68 -20.82
C GLU A 42 -6.14 -13.72 -19.30
N ILE A 43 -5.73 -12.59 -18.71
CA ILE A 43 -5.36 -12.50 -17.27
C ILE A 43 -6.28 -11.52 -16.54
N SER A 44 -6.51 -11.79 -15.25
CA SER A 44 -7.34 -10.97 -14.36
C SER A 44 -6.70 -9.61 -14.05
N GLY A 45 -7.48 -8.69 -13.48
CA GLY A 45 -6.98 -7.38 -13.03
C GLY A 45 -5.83 -7.49 -12.03
N GLY A 46 -5.97 -8.35 -11.02
CA GLY A 46 -4.91 -8.61 -10.05
C GLY A 46 -3.66 -9.23 -10.66
N MET A 47 -3.80 -10.11 -11.68
CA MET A 47 -2.66 -10.64 -12.43
C MET A 47 -1.96 -9.55 -13.23
N LYS A 48 -2.70 -8.62 -13.85
CA LYS A 48 -2.13 -7.45 -14.54
C LYS A 48 -1.33 -6.57 -13.58
N GLN A 49 -1.84 -6.38 -12.36
CA GLN A 49 -1.16 -5.59 -11.32
C GLN A 49 0.17 -6.25 -10.92
N ARG A 50 0.18 -7.57 -10.69
CA ARG A 50 1.42 -8.33 -10.42
C ARG A 50 2.44 -8.23 -11.54
N VAL A 51 2.00 -8.35 -12.79
CA VAL A 51 2.89 -8.14 -13.96
C VAL A 51 3.43 -6.70 -14.00
N GLY A 52 2.63 -5.71 -13.60
CA GLY A 52 3.07 -4.32 -13.46
C GLY A 52 4.22 -4.17 -12.45
N ILE A 53 4.10 -4.83 -11.30
CA ILE A 53 5.16 -4.87 -10.26
C ILE A 53 6.41 -5.56 -10.82
N ALA A 54 6.27 -6.74 -11.45
CA ALA A 54 7.40 -7.45 -12.07
C ALA A 54 8.15 -6.60 -13.10
N ARG A 55 7.41 -5.86 -13.94
CA ARG A 55 8.02 -4.93 -14.91
C ARG A 55 8.83 -3.82 -14.26
N ALA A 56 8.32 -3.27 -13.16
CA ALA A 56 9.00 -2.21 -12.42
C ALA A 56 10.29 -2.75 -11.77
N LEU A 57 10.23 -3.94 -11.16
CA LEU A 57 11.37 -4.62 -10.53
C LEU A 57 12.44 -5.02 -11.55
N ALA A 58 12.03 -5.46 -12.75
CA ALA A 58 12.95 -5.87 -13.81
C ALA A 58 13.91 -4.75 -14.27
N MET A 59 13.54 -3.49 -14.02
CA MET A 59 14.40 -2.32 -14.29
C MET A 59 15.47 -2.10 -13.23
N GLN A 60 15.46 -2.86 -12.13
CA GLN A 60 16.37 -2.70 -10.98
C GLN A 60 16.49 -1.23 -10.51
N PRO A 61 15.37 -0.57 -10.22
CA PRO A 61 15.37 0.85 -9.90
C PRO A 61 15.99 1.10 -8.52
N LYS A 62 16.71 2.22 -8.37
CA LYS A 62 17.17 2.70 -7.07
C LYS A 62 16.01 3.22 -6.22
N VAL A 63 14.99 3.77 -6.87
CA VAL A 63 13.74 4.26 -6.25
C VAL A 63 12.58 3.63 -6.99
N LEU A 64 11.72 2.92 -6.28
CA LEU A 64 10.50 2.31 -6.78
C LEU A 64 9.29 3.10 -6.28
N LEU A 65 8.48 3.59 -7.21
CA LEU A 65 7.23 4.30 -6.90
C LEU A 65 6.05 3.37 -7.19
N MET A 66 5.16 3.21 -6.22
CA MET A 66 3.98 2.37 -6.34
C MET A 66 2.73 3.14 -5.87
N ASP A 67 1.69 3.10 -6.68
CA ASP A 67 0.40 3.71 -6.39
C ASP A 67 -0.64 2.61 -6.24
N GLU A 68 -1.14 2.42 -5.02
CA GLU A 68 -2.09 1.38 -4.62
C GLU A 68 -1.76 -0.03 -5.18
N PRO A 69 -0.54 -0.55 -4.98
CA PRO A 69 -0.05 -1.73 -5.71
C PRO A 69 -0.81 -3.01 -5.41
N PHE A 70 -1.62 -3.04 -4.35
CA PHE A 70 -2.35 -4.24 -3.93
C PHE A 70 -3.87 -4.07 -3.95
N GLY A 71 -4.39 -2.91 -4.38
CA GLY A 71 -5.82 -2.58 -4.32
C GLY A 71 -6.74 -3.53 -5.10
N ALA A 72 -6.27 -4.12 -6.20
CA ALA A 72 -7.06 -5.05 -7.02
C ALA A 72 -6.90 -6.54 -6.62
N LEU A 73 -6.21 -6.84 -5.51
CA LEU A 73 -5.93 -8.20 -5.05
C LEU A 73 -6.92 -8.63 -3.96
N ASP A 74 -7.29 -9.92 -3.97
CA ASP A 74 -7.96 -10.55 -2.84
C ASP A 74 -7.02 -10.64 -1.62
N ALA A 75 -7.58 -10.84 -0.42
CA ALA A 75 -6.84 -10.76 0.83
C ALA A 75 -5.63 -11.71 0.90
N LEU A 76 -5.78 -12.96 0.44
CA LEU A 76 -4.71 -13.94 0.51
C LEU A 76 -3.59 -13.63 -0.50
N THR A 77 -3.97 -13.32 -1.74
CA THR A 77 -3.02 -12.91 -2.78
C THR A 77 -2.29 -11.62 -2.38
N ARG A 78 -3.00 -10.65 -1.77
CA ARG A 78 -2.41 -9.42 -1.25
C ARG A 78 -1.35 -9.73 -0.19
N ALA A 79 -1.66 -10.57 0.80
CA ALA A 79 -0.71 -10.95 1.84
C ALA A 79 0.57 -11.55 1.24
N HIS A 80 0.46 -12.54 0.36
CA HIS A 80 1.61 -13.14 -0.31
C HIS A 80 2.44 -12.13 -1.13
N MET A 81 1.78 -11.19 -1.81
CA MET A 81 2.49 -10.17 -2.59
C MET A 81 3.22 -9.15 -1.72
N GLN A 82 2.66 -8.81 -0.57
CA GLN A 82 3.31 -7.92 0.40
C GLN A 82 4.53 -8.61 1.02
N ASP A 83 4.43 -9.91 1.35
CA ASP A 83 5.56 -10.70 1.85
C ASP A 83 6.67 -10.79 0.80
N SER A 84 6.33 -11.12 -0.46
CA SER A 84 7.28 -11.12 -1.57
C SER A 84 7.94 -9.75 -1.79
N LEU A 85 7.19 -8.65 -1.65
CA LEU A 85 7.77 -7.30 -1.77
C LEU A 85 8.78 -7.01 -0.65
N MET A 86 8.51 -7.45 0.58
CA MET A 86 9.46 -7.31 1.69
C MET A 86 10.75 -8.10 1.45
N GLU A 87 10.64 -9.32 0.95
CA GLU A 87 11.80 -10.15 0.58
C GLU A 87 12.63 -9.49 -0.52
N ILE A 88 11.99 -9.07 -1.61
CA ILE A 88 12.65 -8.38 -2.73
C ILE A 88 13.32 -7.08 -2.28
N HIS A 89 12.64 -6.29 -1.43
CA HIS A 89 13.22 -5.07 -0.87
C HIS A 89 14.47 -5.36 -0.03
N ALA A 90 14.44 -6.42 0.78
CA ALA A 90 15.59 -6.84 1.58
C ALA A 90 16.80 -7.26 0.71
N GLU A 91 16.55 -7.91 -0.44
CA GLU A 91 17.59 -8.30 -1.37
C GLU A 91 18.17 -7.12 -2.18
N LEU A 92 17.30 -6.25 -2.68
CA LEU A 92 17.69 -5.16 -3.58
C LEU A 92 18.22 -3.92 -2.84
N GLY A 93 17.80 -3.68 -1.61
CA GLY A 93 18.17 -2.50 -0.81
C GLY A 93 17.75 -1.18 -1.46
N ASN A 94 16.75 -1.20 -2.31
CA ASN A 94 16.23 -0.01 -3.00
C ASN A 94 15.32 0.84 -2.09
N THR A 95 15.10 2.10 -2.46
CA THR A 95 14.10 2.93 -1.78
C THR A 95 12.73 2.70 -2.41
N VAL A 96 11.74 2.38 -1.60
CA VAL A 96 10.35 2.21 -2.04
C VAL A 96 9.50 3.34 -1.50
N ILE A 97 8.74 4.01 -2.37
CA ILE A 97 7.71 4.97 -2.00
C ILE A 97 6.38 4.40 -2.48
N MET A 98 5.48 4.15 -1.54
CA MET A 98 4.18 3.56 -1.81
C MET A 98 3.05 4.49 -1.37
N ILE A 99 2.05 4.65 -2.23
CA ILE A 99 0.79 5.30 -1.88
C ILE A 99 -0.21 4.19 -1.59
N THR A 100 -0.83 4.26 -0.43
CA THR A 100 -1.89 3.34 -0.01
C THR A 100 -2.90 4.04 0.90
N HIS A 101 -4.12 3.57 0.92
CA HIS A 101 -5.15 3.95 1.88
C HIS A 101 -5.37 2.87 2.96
N ASP A 102 -4.63 1.78 2.89
CA ASP A 102 -4.71 0.68 3.84
C ASP A 102 -3.70 0.88 4.97
N VAL A 103 -4.21 1.05 6.21
CA VAL A 103 -3.40 1.31 7.40
C VAL A 103 -2.49 0.13 7.74
N ASP A 104 -3.00 -1.09 7.58
CA ASP A 104 -2.24 -2.30 7.88
C ASP A 104 -1.08 -2.47 6.88
N GLU A 105 -1.28 -2.13 5.61
CA GLU A 105 -0.19 -2.06 4.61
C GLU A 105 0.87 -1.05 4.99
N ALA A 106 0.44 0.16 5.35
CA ALA A 106 1.34 1.25 5.68
C ALA A 106 2.25 0.88 6.86
N VAL A 107 1.68 0.35 7.96
CA VAL A 107 2.46 -0.02 9.15
C VAL A 107 3.33 -1.25 8.91
N LEU A 108 2.82 -2.26 8.19
CA LEU A 108 3.55 -3.49 7.92
C LEU A 108 4.79 -3.27 7.03
N LEU A 109 4.64 -2.49 5.97
CA LEU A 109 5.64 -2.44 4.90
C LEU A 109 6.66 -1.30 5.05
N SER A 110 6.28 -0.17 5.69
CA SER A 110 7.11 1.03 5.68
C SER A 110 7.98 1.18 6.94
N ASP A 111 9.07 1.92 6.80
CA ASP A 111 9.91 2.41 7.90
C ASP A 111 9.52 3.84 8.27
N ARG A 112 8.73 4.50 7.41
CA ARG A 112 8.21 5.84 7.60
C ARG A 112 6.86 6.00 6.91
N ILE A 113 5.87 6.49 7.64
CA ILE A 113 4.55 6.84 7.08
C ILE A 113 4.44 8.35 7.00
N VAL A 114 4.10 8.86 5.82
CA VAL A 114 3.81 10.27 5.59
C VAL A 114 2.31 10.42 5.43
N MET A 115 1.65 10.96 6.44
CA MET A 115 0.20 11.17 6.46
C MET A 115 -0.15 12.52 5.84
N MET A 116 -1.07 12.49 4.87
CA MET A 116 -1.49 13.69 4.12
C MET A 116 -2.77 14.26 4.70
N THR A 117 -2.87 15.60 4.71
CA THR A 117 -4.12 16.29 5.09
C THR A 117 -5.16 16.23 3.98
N ASN A 118 -6.44 16.45 4.33
CA ASN A 118 -7.53 16.53 3.37
C ASN A 118 -7.62 17.90 2.68
N GLY A 119 -8.38 17.96 1.60
CA GLY A 119 -8.88 19.19 0.98
C GLY A 119 -8.13 19.68 -0.24
N PRO A 120 -8.54 20.82 -0.81
CA PRO A 120 -7.98 21.28 -2.07
C PRO A 120 -6.51 21.71 -1.96
N ALA A 121 -5.98 21.95 -0.74
CA ALA A 121 -4.59 22.30 -0.46
C ALA A 121 -3.94 21.26 0.46
N ALA A 122 -4.05 19.97 0.09
CA ALA A 122 -3.45 18.88 0.85
C ALA A 122 -1.94 19.08 1.03
N THR A 123 -1.47 18.89 2.26
CA THR A 123 -0.06 19.00 2.66
C THR A 123 0.34 17.80 3.51
N ILE A 124 1.61 17.71 3.86
CA ILE A 124 2.06 16.75 4.86
C ILE A 124 1.48 17.19 6.20
N GLY A 125 0.68 16.31 6.81
CA GLY A 125 0.12 16.53 8.13
C GLY A 125 1.04 16.05 9.22
N GLU A 126 1.51 14.82 9.10
CA GLU A 126 2.39 14.20 10.07
C GLU A 126 3.32 13.17 9.40
N ILE A 127 4.47 12.92 10.04
CA ILE A 127 5.43 11.89 9.60
C ILE A 127 5.69 10.97 10.79
N LEU A 128 5.26 9.72 10.68
CA LEU A 128 5.42 8.71 11.71
C LEU A 128 6.60 7.78 11.35
N GLN A 129 7.55 7.60 12.27
CA GLN A 129 8.65 6.64 12.13
C GLN A 129 8.20 5.29 12.68
N ILE A 130 8.42 4.23 11.91
CA ILE A 130 8.06 2.85 12.28
C ILE A 130 9.33 2.10 12.66
N GLU A 131 9.54 1.91 13.94
CA GLU A 131 10.73 1.23 14.51
C GLU A 131 10.50 -0.27 14.74
N LEU A 132 9.68 -0.90 13.90
CA LEU A 132 9.45 -2.34 13.93
C LEU A 132 10.63 -3.07 13.29
N PRO A 133 11.19 -4.10 13.96
CA PRO A 133 12.29 -4.88 13.39
C PRO A 133 11.88 -5.62 12.12
N ARG A 134 12.86 -5.94 11.27
CA ARG A 134 12.68 -6.79 10.09
C ARG A 134 13.43 -8.13 10.29
N PRO A 135 12.96 -9.25 9.75
CA PRO A 135 11.74 -9.41 8.95
C PRO A 135 10.47 -9.27 9.81
N ARG A 136 9.38 -8.80 9.20
CA ARG A 136 8.08 -8.61 9.84
C ARG A 136 7.15 -9.77 9.49
N ASP A 137 6.82 -10.59 10.48
CA ASP A 137 5.83 -11.66 10.33
C ASP A 137 4.43 -11.18 10.74
N ARG A 138 3.45 -11.36 9.87
CA ARG A 138 2.06 -10.91 10.09
C ARG A 138 1.42 -11.54 11.30
N VAL A 139 1.71 -12.84 11.53
CA VAL A 139 1.07 -13.60 12.61
C VAL A 139 1.64 -13.14 13.94
N GLU A 140 2.95 -12.94 14.01
CA GLU A 140 3.63 -12.42 15.21
C GLU A 140 3.22 -10.97 15.51
N LEU A 141 3.10 -10.14 14.48
CA LEU A 141 2.72 -8.73 14.63
C LEU A 141 1.26 -8.54 15.03
N ALA A 142 0.37 -9.49 14.78
CA ALA A 142 -1.05 -9.37 15.15
C ALA A 142 -1.25 -9.13 16.66
N ASP A 143 -0.40 -9.71 17.49
CA ASP A 143 -0.43 -9.57 18.94
C ASP A 143 0.64 -8.59 19.48
N ASP A 144 1.43 -7.98 18.58
CA ASP A 144 2.49 -7.05 18.96
C ASP A 144 1.93 -5.69 19.39
N THR A 145 2.33 -5.23 20.56
CA THR A 145 1.87 -3.96 21.13
C THR A 145 2.36 -2.73 20.38
N ALA A 146 3.58 -2.76 19.85
CA ALA A 146 4.14 -1.64 19.11
C ALA A 146 3.48 -1.52 17.73
N TYR A 147 3.22 -2.65 17.05
CA TYR A 147 2.47 -2.68 15.80
C TYR A 147 1.06 -2.10 15.98
N ASN A 148 0.35 -2.54 17.01
CA ASN A 148 -1.00 -2.06 17.31
C ASN A 148 -1.02 -0.58 17.72
N HIS A 149 0.03 -0.09 18.38
CA HIS A 149 0.19 1.32 18.71
C HIS A 149 0.37 2.19 17.45
N TYR A 150 1.28 1.84 16.53
CA TYR A 150 1.44 2.56 15.27
C TYR A 150 0.17 2.55 14.42
N ARG A 151 -0.52 1.41 14.39
CA ARG A 151 -1.81 1.30 13.70
C ARG A 151 -2.85 2.25 14.30
N HIS A 152 -2.89 2.37 15.62
CA HIS A 152 -3.79 3.29 16.32
C HIS A 152 -3.47 4.75 15.99
N GLU A 153 -2.21 5.17 16.04
CA GLU A 153 -1.79 6.53 15.70
C GLU A 153 -2.20 6.94 14.27
N VAL A 154 -2.00 6.04 13.30
CA VAL A 154 -2.42 6.31 11.92
C VAL A 154 -3.94 6.45 11.81
N LEU A 155 -4.70 5.58 12.49
CA LEU A 155 -6.16 5.64 12.50
C LEU A 155 -6.65 6.93 13.19
N GLU A 156 -6.10 7.30 14.33
CA GLU A 156 -6.44 8.51 15.06
C GLU A 156 -6.25 9.75 14.18
N PHE A 157 -5.07 9.89 13.52
CA PHE A 157 -4.84 10.97 12.56
C PHE A 157 -5.89 11.00 11.45
N LEU A 158 -6.22 9.85 10.86
CA LEU A 158 -7.20 9.79 9.77
C LEU A 158 -8.59 10.20 10.23
N TYR A 159 -9.03 9.74 11.42
CA TYR A 159 -10.36 10.08 11.95
C TYR A 159 -10.44 11.53 12.42
N GLU A 160 -9.44 12.07 13.09
CA GLU A 160 -9.42 13.47 13.52
C GLU A 160 -9.45 14.44 12.33
N ARG A 161 -8.73 14.12 11.26
CA ARG A 161 -8.67 14.97 10.06
C ARG A 161 -9.86 14.81 9.13
N GLN A 162 -10.63 13.73 9.23
CA GLN A 162 -11.90 13.56 8.50
C GLN A 162 -13.05 14.32 9.14
N ARG A 163 -12.97 14.70 10.41
CA ARG A 163 -13.96 15.60 11.04
C ARG A 163 -13.93 16.95 10.33
N ARG A 164 -15.02 17.28 9.65
CA ARG A 164 -15.19 18.58 8.99
C ARG A 164 -15.23 19.67 10.07
N PRO A 165 -14.66 20.90 9.83
CA PRO A 165 -14.73 22.01 10.80
C PRO A 165 -16.16 22.46 11.20
N GLY A 166 -17.21 21.88 10.61
CA GLY A 166 -18.60 22.15 10.96
C GLY A 166 -19.25 21.16 11.92
N GLU A 167 -18.70 19.93 12.04
CA GLU A 167 -19.30 18.91 12.92
C GLU A 167 -18.95 19.14 14.41
N GLU A 168 -17.84 19.83 14.69
CA GLU A 168 -17.48 20.24 16.06
C GLU A 168 -18.44 21.29 16.61
N ALA A 169 -18.96 22.18 15.77
CA ALA A 169 -19.92 23.20 16.20
C ALA A 169 -21.30 22.57 16.51
N GLU A 170 -21.75 21.59 15.72
CA GLU A 170 -23.02 20.89 15.95
C GLU A 170 -22.96 19.95 17.17
N ALA A 171 -21.81 19.30 17.42
CA ALA A 171 -21.64 18.45 18.59
C ALA A 171 -21.64 19.27 19.89
N VAL A 172 -20.97 20.42 19.91
CA VAL A 172 -20.94 21.33 21.08
C VAL A 172 -22.32 21.97 21.32
N GLU A 173 -23.08 22.32 20.26
CA GLU A 173 -24.46 22.82 20.40
C GLU A 173 -25.43 21.74 20.92
N SER A 174 -25.28 20.47 20.48
CA SER A 174 -26.12 19.38 20.94
C SER A 174 -25.85 18.98 22.41
N GLU A 175 -24.60 19.07 22.88
CA GLU A 175 -24.27 18.87 24.30
C GLU A 175 -24.76 20.03 25.17
N ALA A 176 -24.67 21.26 24.68
CA ALA A 176 -25.20 22.44 25.42
C ALA A 176 -26.71 22.46 25.51
N GLU A 177 -27.46 21.92 24.53
CA GLU A 177 -28.91 21.77 24.59
C GLU A 177 -29.36 20.64 25.56
N SER A 178 -28.55 19.62 25.75
CA SER A 178 -28.85 18.52 26.66
C SER A 178 -28.65 18.86 28.14
N GLU A 179 -27.92 19.91 28.47
CA GLU A 179 -27.68 20.41 29.84
C GLU A 179 -28.68 21.46 30.35
N GLN A 180 -29.73 21.77 29.60
CA GLN A 180 -30.76 22.70 30.14
C GLN A 180 -31.56 22.04 31.28
N PRO A 181 -31.56 22.62 32.50
CA PRO A 181 -32.25 22.06 33.63
C PRO A 181 -33.79 22.12 33.39
N LEU A 182 -34.46 20.99 33.58
CA LEU A 182 -35.88 20.84 33.54
C LEU A 182 -36.56 21.94 34.38
N SER A 183 -37.22 22.88 33.71
CA SER A 183 -38.01 23.91 34.38
C SER A 183 -39.18 23.28 35.12
N VAL A 184 -39.19 23.43 36.43
CA VAL A 184 -40.26 22.97 37.33
C VAL A 184 -41.57 23.68 36.97
N VAL A 185 -42.50 22.93 36.38
CA VAL A 185 -43.88 23.39 36.20
C VAL A 185 -44.56 23.44 37.56
N LYS A 186 -44.72 24.65 38.10
CA LYS A 186 -45.57 24.88 39.28
C LYS A 186 -47.04 24.74 38.86
N SER A 187 -47.68 23.64 39.30
CA SER A 187 -49.12 23.51 39.21
C SER A 187 -49.80 24.51 40.17
N LYS A 188 -50.59 25.44 39.64
CA LYS A 188 -51.58 26.20 40.43
C LYS A 188 -52.79 25.32 40.55
N ALA A 189 -53.09 24.88 41.81
CA ALA A 189 -54.43 24.43 42.23
C ALA A 189 -55.25 25.65 42.56
N ALA A 190 -56.49 25.70 42.04
CA ALA A 190 -57.60 26.39 42.54
C ALA A 190 -58.86 25.62 42.07
#